data_209ee446aa1eb25df86ff3ed9a1f391a
#
_entry.id   209ee446aa1eb25df86ff3ed9a1f391a
#
_cell.length_a   1.000
_cell.length_b   1.000
_cell.length_c   1.000
_cell.angle_alpha   90.00
_cell.angle_beta   90.00
_cell.angle_gamma   90.00
#
_symmetry.space_group_name_H-M   'P 1'
#
loop_
_entity.id
_entity.type
_entity.pdbx_description
1 polymer ?
#
loop_
_entity_poly.entity_id
_entity_poly.type
_entity_poly.pdbx_seq_one_letter_code
_entity_poly.pdbx_strand_id
1 'polypeptide(L)'
;MAHSQTPIEVVVHNFIQPSGYYPAAGLTRDAAGNLYGTTVYGGTANRGVVYKLDNAGYTVLYSFPGGAAGSGPYAGAVRDAKGNFYGSTTYGGGADAVYKVSPDGQETVLHSFTGGADGGSPVASVTFSPAGDLYGTAENGGANGDGAIFKVTPR
;
A
#
# COMPACT_ATOMS: atom_id res chain seq x y z
N MET A 1 12.83 19.21 38.12
CA MET A 1 12.14 20.04 37.11
C MET A 1 12.09 19.23 35.82
N ALA A 2 10.91 18.81 35.39
CA ALA A 2 10.75 18.12 34.10
C ALA A 2 10.93 19.19 33.01
N HIS A 3 11.97 19.03 32.15
CA HIS A 3 12.08 19.83 30.94
C HIS A 3 10.98 19.37 29.98
N SER A 4 9.97 20.20 29.81
CA SER A 4 9.02 20.07 28.72
C SER A 4 9.79 20.30 27.42
N GLN A 5 10.19 19.22 26.74
CA GLN A 5 10.67 19.32 25.36
C GLN A 5 9.46 19.58 24.49
N THR A 6 9.47 20.74 23.82
CA THR A 6 8.49 21.02 22.76
C THR A 6 8.75 20.04 21.60
N PRO A 7 7.72 19.36 21.08
CA PRO A 7 7.88 18.53 19.89
C PRO A 7 8.49 19.35 18.75
N ILE A 8 9.50 18.79 18.08
CA ILE A 8 10.13 19.41 16.90
C ILE A 8 9.58 18.67 15.69
N GLU A 9 8.93 19.39 14.79
CA GLU A 9 8.56 18.88 13.47
C GLU A 9 9.73 19.08 12.49
N VAL A 10 10.11 18.01 11.79
CA VAL A 10 11.12 18.04 10.73
C VAL A 10 10.57 17.32 9.52
N VAL A 11 10.56 17.99 8.36
CA VAL A 11 10.24 17.37 7.08
C VAL A 11 11.43 16.53 6.63
N VAL A 12 11.26 15.21 6.54
CA VAL A 12 12.31 14.26 6.16
C VAL A 12 12.37 14.00 4.66
N HIS A 13 11.27 14.25 3.92
CA HIS A 13 11.22 14.15 2.46
C HIS A 13 10.08 14.97 1.89
N ASN A 14 10.35 15.66 0.77
CA ASN A 14 9.33 16.34 -0.03
C ASN A 14 9.08 15.53 -1.30
N PHE A 15 7.85 15.08 -1.49
CA PHE A 15 7.46 14.37 -2.70
C PHE A 15 7.40 15.31 -3.90
N ILE A 16 7.93 14.85 -5.04
CA ILE A 16 7.95 15.59 -6.30
C ILE A 16 7.49 14.68 -7.46
N GLN A 17 6.80 15.27 -8.43
CA GLN A 17 6.47 14.58 -9.68
C GLN A 17 7.76 14.38 -10.51
N PRO A 18 7.87 13.28 -11.29
CA PRO A 18 6.90 12.19 -11.42
C PRO A 18 7.14 11.02 -10.45
N SER A 19 8.14 11.06 -9.57
CA SER A 19 8.59 9.93 -8.77
C SER A 19 7.58 9.41 -7.75
N GLY A 20 6.61 10.23 -7.35
CA GLY A 20 5.51 9.87 -6.46
C GLY A 20 4.95 11.12 -5.79
N TYR A 21 3.64 11.19 -5.62
CA TYR A 21 2.97 12.27 -4.91
C TYR A 21 1.62 11.82 -4.35
N TYR A 22 1.08 12.58 -3.39
CA TYR A 22 -0.11 12.24 -2.64
C TYR A 22 0.08 10.98 -1.77
N PRO A 23 0.97 11.03 -0.76
CA PRO A 23 1.13 9.95 0.22
C PRO A 23 -0.07 9.96 1.18
N ALA A 24 -1.05 9.10 0.93
CA ALA A 24 -2.32 9.10 1.67
C ALA A 24 -2.29 8.18 2.90
N ALA A 25 -1.29 7.32 3.01
CA ALA A 25 -1.23 6.26 4.01
C ALA A 25 -0.10 6.44 5.02
N GLY A 26 -0.18 5.70 6.12
CA GLY A 26 0.89 5.61 7.10
C GLY A 26 2.13 4.88 6.56
N LEU A 27 3.21 4.97 7.32
CA LEU A 27 4.50 4.36 6.99
C LEU A 27 4.67 3.01 7.67
N THR A 28 5.37 2.10 7.00
CA THR A 28 5.93 0.88 7.59
C THR A 28 7.43 1.08 7.80
N ARG A 29 7.96 0.59 8.92
CA ARG A 29 9.38 0.70 9.28
C ARG A 29 10.00 -0.68 9.43
N ASP A 30 11.22 -0.87 8.93
CA ASP A 30 12.00 -2.09 9.20
C ASP A 30 12.93 -1.95 10.42
N ALA A 31 13.58 -3.06 10.78
CA ALA A 31 14.50 -3.09 11.92
C ALA A 31 15.75 -2.20 11.73
N ALA A 32 16.15 -1.91 10.50
CA ALA A 32 17.25 -1.02 10.17
C ALA A 32 16.85 0.47 10.22
N GLY A 33 15.56 0.75 10.43
CA GLY A 33 15.03 2.11 10.51
C GLY A 33 14.57 2.69 9.17
N ASN A 34 14.64 1.94 8.08
CA ASN A 34 14.16 2.38 6.79
C ASN A 34 12.63 2.52 6.82
N LEU A 35 12.11 3.53 6.14
CA LEU A 35 10.69 3.83 6.04
C LEU A 35 10.19 3.40 4.66
N TYR A 36 8.98 2.86 4.64
CA TYR A 36 8.31 2.42 3.42
C TYR A 36 6.89 2.95 3.39
N GLY A 37 6.42 3.29 2.21
CA GLY A 37 5.07 3.80 2.02
C GLY A 37 4.60 3.68 0.58
N THR A 38 3.44 4.23 0.35
CA THR A 38 2.79 4.28 -0.96
C THR A 38 2.42 5.71 -1.31
N THR A 39 2.35 6.01 -2.59
CA THR A 39 1.72 7.23 -3.10
C THR A 39 0.60 6.86 -4.05
N VAL A 40 -0.47 7.65 -4.04
CA VAL A 40 -1.64 7.41 -4.91
C VAL A 40 -1.31 7.65 -6.37
N TYR A 41 -0.44 8.62 -6.63
CA TYR A 41 -0.05 9.05 -7.96
C TYR A 41 1.47 9.08 -8.11
N GLY A 42 1.93 9.24 -9.35
CA GLY A 42 3.33 9.21 -9.74
C GLY A 42 3.76 7.84 -10.24
N GLY A 43 5.05 7.68 -10.44
CA GLY A 43 5.61 6.52 -11.13
C GLY A 43 5.46 6.61 -12.65
N THR A 44 5.89 5.56 -13.36
CA THR A 44 5.98 5.55 -14.82
C THR A 44 4.65 5.72 -15.55
N ALA A 45 3.55 5.26 -14.94
CA ALA A 45 2.19 5.37 -15.49
C ALA A 45 1.30 6.38 -14.75
N ASN A 46 1.86 7.14 -13.81
CA ASN A 46 1.12 8.04 -12.93
C ASN A 46 -0.03 7.34 -12.16
N ARG A 47 0.23 6.11 -11.71
CA ARG A 47 -0.74 5.21 -11.06
C ARG A 47 -0.36 4.87 -9.63
N GLY A 48 0.64 5.57 -9.08
CA GLY A 48 1.14 5.36 -7.74
C GLY A 48 2.40 4.50 -7.68
N VAL A 49 3.05 4.53 -6.54
CA VAL A 49 4.29 3.77 -6.29
C VAL A 49 4.29 3.16 -4.90
N VAL A 50 5.10 2.11 -4.75
CA VAL A 50 5.66 1.69 -3.46
C VAL A 50 7.06 2.27 -3.38
N TYR A 51 7.41 2.93 -2.27
CA TYR A 51 8.70 3.56 -2.10
C TYR A 51 9.40 3.18 -0.79
N LYS A 52 10.70 3.40 -0.76
CA LYS A 52 11.57 3.33 0.40
C LYS A 52 12.22 4.69 0.64
N LEU A 53 12.35 5.09 1.89
CA LEU A 53 13.17 6.20 2.33
C LEU A 53 14.17 5.69 3.37
N ASP A 54 15.44 5.85 3.10
CA ASP A 54 16.54 5.47 3.98
C ASP A 54 17.62 6.56 4.02
N ASN A 55 18.78 6.28 4.61
CA ASN A 55 19.89 7.24 4.70
C ASN A 55 20.49 7.61 3.33
N ALA A 56 20.28 6.79 2.28
CA ALA A 56 20.69 7.09 0.91
C ALA A 56 19.66 7.94 0.16
N GLY A 57 18.45 8.11 0.71
CA GLY A 57 17.37 8.93 0.16
C GLY A 57 16.13 8.13 -0.25
N TYR A 58 15.34 8.75 -1.10
CA TYR A 58 14.09 8.22 -1.63
C TYR A 58 14.32 7.31 -2.84
N THR A 59 13.72 6.13 -2.83
CA THR A 59 13.79 5.15 -3.91
C THR A 59 12.41 4.60 -4.22
N VAL A 60 12.01 4.62 -5.50
CA VAL A 60 10.81 3.91 -5.97
C VAL A 60 11.16 2.42 -6.10
N LEU A 61 10.42 1.58 -5.38
CA LEU A 61 10.56 0.12 -5.42
C LEU A 61 9.68 -0.49 -6.50
N TYR A 62 8.48 0.04 -6.67
CA TYR A 62 7.53 -0.41 -7.66
C TYR A 62 6.65 0.74 -8.15
N SER A 63 6.37 0.78 -9.45
CA SER A 63 5.43 1.72 -10.08
C SER A 63 4.24 0.95 -10.63
N PHE A 64 3.05 1.25 -10.15
CA PHE A 64 1.83 0.60 -10.61
C PHE A 64 1.53 0.95 -12.08
N PRO A 65 1.38 -0.05 -12.97
CA PRO A 65 1.09 0.21 -14.39
C PRO A 65 -0.40 0.46 -14.66
N GLY A 66 -1.28 0.13 -13.71
CA GLY A 66 -2.72 0.09 -13.89
C GLY A 66 -3.19 -1.25 -14.47
N GLY A 67 -4.42 -1.31 -14.98
CA GLY A 67 -4.99 -2.56 -15.49
C GLY A 67 -5.24 -3.57 -14.36
N ALA A 68 -4.91 -4.85 -14.59
CA ALA A 68 -5.11 -5.91 -13.61
C ALA A 68 -4.28 -5.74 -12.32
N ALA A 69 -3.14 -5.05 -12.40
CA ALA A 69 -2.30 -4.69 -11.25
C ALA A 69 -2.96 -3.64 -10.34
N GLY A 70 -4.02 -3.01 -10.81
CA GLY A 70 -4.69 -1.91 -10.12
C GLY A 70 -3.89 -0.62 -10.16
N SER A 71 -4.37 0.38 -9.45
CA SER A 71 -3.71 1.68 -9.30
C SER A 71 -4.22 2.42 -8.08
N GLY A 72 -3.52 3.48 -7.70
CA GLY A 72 -3.91 4.30 -6.55
C GLY A 72 -3.88 3.50 -5.24
N PRO A 73 -2.72 3.07 -4.75
CA PRO A 73 -2.63 2.42 -3.45
C PRO A 73 -2.87 3.46 -2.35
N TYR A 74 -4.14 3.67 -2.02
CA TYR A 74 -4.56 4.58 -0.94
C TYR A 74 -4.17 4.07 0.43
N ALA A 75 -4.16 2.77 0.59
CA ALA A 75 -3.78 2.11 1.83
C ALA A 75 -2.27 1.93 1.93
N GLY A 76 -1.76 2.00 3.15
CA GLY A 76 -0.37 1.65 3.43
C GLY A 76 -0.09 0.17 3.19
N ALA A 77 1.12 -0.14 2.76
CA ALA A 77 1.55 -1.51 2.61
C ALA A 77 2.08 -2.07 3.93
N VAL A 78 1.71 -3.30 4.26
CA VAL A 78 2.34 -4.08 5.34
C VAL A 78 3.49 -4.90 4.78
N ARG A 79 4.48 -5.21 5.64
CA ARG A 79 5.71 -5.90 5.22
C ARG A 79 5.90 -7.20 6.00
N ASP A 80 6.26 -8.28 5.30
CA ASP A 80 6.63 -9.54 5.93
C ASP A 80 8.13 -9.59 6.31
N ALA A 81 8.55 -10.64 7.01
CA ALA A 81 9.94 -10.86 7.42
C ALA A 81 10.91 -11.10 6.23
N LYS A 82 10.39 -11.49 5.07
CA LYS A 82 11.17 -11.67 3.82
C LYS A 82 11.33 -10.35 3.06
N GLY A 83 10.65 -9.29 3.50
CA GLY A 83 10.70 -7.98 2.89
C GLY A 83 9.68 -7.74 1.78
N ASN A 84 8.74 -8.66 1.56
CA ASN A 84 7.64 -8.41 0.64
C ASN A 84 6.65 -7.41 1.23
N PHE A 85 6.08 -6.58 0.36
CA PHE A 85 5.03 -5.62 0.68
C PHE A 85 3.68 -6.15 0.22
N TYR A 86 2.67 -5.94 1.03
CA TYR A 86 1.30 -6.34 0.74
C TYR A 86 0.37 -5.16 0.98
N GLY A 87 -0.50 -4.89 0.06
CA GLY A 87 -1.44 -3.78 0.14
C GLY A 87 -2.62 -3.97 -0.80
N SER A 88 -3.39 -2.91 -0.95
CA SER A 88 -4.52 -2.88 -1.87
C SER A 88 -4.47 -1.65 -2.77
N THR A 89 -5.08 -1.77 -3.94
CA THR A 89 -5.28 -0.68 -4.90
C THR A 89 -6.76 -0.41 -5.05
N THR A 90 -7.13 0.88 -5.18
CA THR A 90 -8.53 1.32 -5.10
C THR A 90 -9.00 2.06 -6.34
N TYR A 91 -8.09 2.57 -7.18
CA TYR A 91 -8.42 3.40 -8.33
C TYR A 91 -7.70 2.97 -9.60
N GLY A 92 -8.35 3.23 -10.74
CA GLY A 92 -7.60 3.41 -11.96
C GLY A 92 -7.97 2.65 -13.19
N GLY A 93 -9.25 2.45 -13.45
CA GLY A 93 -9.70 1.93 -14.73
C GLY A 93 -9.28 0.47 -14.99
N GLY A 94 -8.94 -0.22 -13.94
CA GLY A 94 -8.67 -1.64 -13.82
C GLY A 94 -9.37 -2.19 -12.59
N ALA A 95 -9.12 -3.44 -12.23
CA ALA A 95 -9.70 -4.04 -11.04
C ALA A 95 -9.05 -3.46 -9.77
N ASP A 96 -9.85 -3.20 -8.74
CA ASP A 96 -9.34 -3.07 -7.38
C ASP A 96 -8.65 -4.38 -7.00
N ALA A 97 -7.51 -4.34 -6.35
CA ALA A 97 -6.73 -5.55 -6.13
C ALA A 97 -6.07 -5.59 -4.75
N VAL A 98 -5.81 -6.79 -4.26
CA VAL A 98 -4.80 -7.05 -3.24
C VAL A 98 -3.53 -7.50 -3.94
N TYR A 99 -2.42 -6.84 -3.65
CA TYR A 99 -1.14 -7.09 -4.29
C TYR A 99 -0.06 -7.52 -3.30
N LYS A 100 0.98 -8.17 -3.84
CA LYS A 100 2.28 -8.39 -3.22
C LYS A 100 3.35 -7.79 -4.11
N VAL A 101 4.27 -7.02 -3.54
CA VAL A 101 5.49 -6.55 -4.21
C VAL A 101 6.69 -7.13 -3.48
N SER A 102 7.54 -7.88 -4.18
CA SER A 102 8.77 -8.46 -3.62
C SER A 102 9.88 -7.42 -3.50
N PRO A 103 10.95 -7.68 -2.72
CA PRO A 103 12.07 -6.74 -2.54
C PRO A 103 12.80 -6.38 -3.82
N ASP A 104 12.74 -7.23 -4.84
CA ASP A 104 13.29 -7.02 -6.20
C ASP A 104 12.33 -6.29 -7.15
N GLY A 105 11.19 -5.81 -6.63
CA GLY A 105 10.25 -4.99 -7.38
C GLY A 105 9.28 -5.79 -8.27
N GLN A 106 9.12 -7.10 -8.04
CA GLN A 106 8.14 -7.89 -8.78
C GLN A 106 6.79 -7.86 -8.09
N GLU A 107 5.74 -7.51 -8.84
CA GLU A 107 4.38 -7.56 -8.34
C GLU A 107 3.72 -8.91 -8.64
N THR A 108 2.84 -9.30 -7.73
CA THR A 108 1.89 -10.40 -7.88
C THR A 108 0.52 -9.91 -7.43
N VAL A 109 -0.46 -9.98 -8.30
CA VAL A 109 -1.87 -9.78 -7.91
C VAL A 109 -2.34 -11.02 -7.17
N LEU A 110 -2.73 -10.85 -5.91
CA LEU A 110 -3.22 -11.93 -5.05
C LEU A 110 -4.72 -12.14 -5.16
N HIS A 111 -5.46 -11.06 -5.37
CA HIS A 111 -6.91 -11.06 -5.59
C HIS A 111 -7.30 -9.81 -6.39
N SER A 112 -8.22 -9.97 -7.34
CA SER A 112 -8.89 -8.86 -8.03
C SER A 112 -10.35 -8.85 -7.62
N PHE A 113 -10.81 -7.74 -7.08
CA PHE A 113 -12.19 -7.57 -6.66
C PHE A 113 -13.12 -7.41 -7.86
N THR A 114 -14.29 -8.02 -7.79
CA THR A 114 -15.32 -7.89 -8.84
C THR A 114 -16.31 -6.76 -8.56
N GLY A 115 -16.31 -6.19 -7.36
CA GLY A 115 -17.33 -5.24 -6.89
C GLY A 115 -18.65 -5.93 -6.50
N GLY A 116 -18.72 -7.27 -6.62
CA GLY A 116 -19.86 -8.09 -6.24
C GLY A 116 -19.77 -8.57 -4.79
N ALA A 117 -20.07 -9.86 -4.57
CA ALA A 117 -20.09 -10.49 -3.24
C ALA A 117 -18.71 -10.51 -2.55
N ASP A 118 -17.63 -10.40 -3.30
CA ASP A 118 -16.23 -10.34 -2.83
C ASP A 118 -15.80 -8.93 -2.38
N GLY A 119 -16.65 -7.93 -2.60
CA GLY A 119 -16.37 -6.54 -2.24
C GLY A 119 -15.70 -5.73 -3.35
N GLY A 120 -15.37 -4.47 -3.04
CA GLY A 120 -14.67 -3.52 -3.89
C GLY A 120 -14.19 -2.33 -3.09
N SER A 121 -13.36 -1.47 -3.68
CA SER A 121 -12.79 -0.29 -3.03
C SER A 121 -12.11 -0.59 -1.69
N PRO A 122 -11.03 -1.37 -1.65
CA PRO A 122 -10.29 -1.66 -0.42
C PRO A 122 -9.40 -0.47 -0.04
N VAL A 123 -9.97 0.51 0.65
CA VAL A 123 -9.30 1.78 1.02
C VAL A 123 -8.45 1.70 2.29
N ALA A 124 -8.57 0.62 3.06
CA ALA A 124 -7.82 0.43 4.30
C ALA A 124 -6.64 -0.53 4.12
N SER A 125 -5.60 -0.36 4.96
CA SER A 125 -4.46 -1.27 4.98
C SER A 125 -4.89 -2.69 5.35
N VAL A 126 -4.27 -3.67 4.70
CA VAL A 126 -4.40 -5.08 5.11
C VAL A 126 -3.60 -5.36 6.38
N THR A 127 -3.94 -6.42 7.09
CA THR A 127 -3.20 -6.89 8.26
C THR A 127 -2.95 -8.39 8.17
N PHE A 128 -1.81 -8.85 8.74
CA PHE A 128 -1.51 -10.27 8.83
C PHE A 128 -2.19 -10.94 10.02
N SER A 129 -2.71 -12.14 9.80
CA SER A 129 -2.96 -13.08 10.89
C SER A 129 -1.66 -13.78 11.32
N PRO A 130 -1.64 -14.43 12.48
CA PRO A 130 -0.51 -15.28 12.89
C PRO A 130 -0.21 -16.44 11.91
N ALA A 131 -1.20 -16.86 11.12
CA ALA A 131 -1.04 -17.89 10.08
C ALA A 131 -0.49 -17.37 8.76
N GLY A 132 -0.31 -16.03 8.64
CA GLY A 132 0.19 -15.38 7.42
C GLY A 132 -0.88 -15.03 6.39
N ASP A 133 -2.16 -15.20 6.72
CA ASP A 133 -3.24 -14.71 5.88
C ASP A 133 -3.37 -13.18 5.99
N LEU A 134 -3.78 -12.54 4.92
CA LEU A 134 -4.12 -11.12 4.88
C LEU A 134 -5.62 -10.91 5.11
N TYR A 135 -5.96 -10.00 5.99
CA TYR A 135 -7.32 -9.52 6.21
C TYR A 135 -7.40 -8.04 5.86
N GLY A 136 -8.51 -7.63 5.30
CA GLY A 136 -8.80 -6.24 4.98
C GLY A 136 -10.29 -5.99 4.87
N THR A 137 -10.64 -4.75 4.57
CA THR A 137 -12.02 -4.31 4.36
C THR A 137 -12.20 -3.75 2.96
N ALA A 138 -13.31 -4.07 2.35
CA ALA A 138 -13.81 -3.49 1.12
C ALA A 138 -14.98 -2.56 1.46
N GLU A 139 -14.93 -1.31 0.98
CA GLU A 139 -15.93 -0.29 1.29
C GLU A 139 -17.26 -0.58 0.60
N ASN A 140 -17.22 -1.17 -0.58
CA ASN A 140 -18.37 -1.45 -1.42
C ASN A 140 -18.54 -2.96 -1.64
N GLY A 141 -19.68 -3.36 -2.20
CA GLY A 141 -19.99 -4.75 -2.51
C GLY A 141 -20.32 -5.56 -1.26
N GLY A 142 -19.99 -6.85 -1.25
CA GLY A 142 -20.46 -7.78 -0.24
C GLY A 142 -21.90 -8.24 -0.52
N ALA A 143 -22.41 -9.19 0.28
CA ALA A 143 -23.71 -9.83 0.03
C ALA A 143 -24.89 -8.84 -0.01
N ASN A 144 -24.78 -7.73 0.72
CA ASN A 144 -25.85 -6.72 0.84
C ASN A 144 -25.47 -5.38 0.16
N GLY A 145 -24.27 -5.24 -0.40
CA GLY A 145 -23.78 -4.00 -1.01
C GLY A 145 -23.15 -3.01 -0.03
N ASP A 146 -23.11 -3.30 1.26
CA ASP A 146 -22.67 -2.39 2.34
C ASP A 146 -21.18 -2.61 2.71
N GLY A 147 -20.42 -3.27 1.87
CA GLY A 147 -19.03 -3.60 2.10
C GLY A 147 -18.80 -5.01 2.65
N ALA A 148 -17.54 -5.38 2.78
CA ALA A 148 -17.13 -6.72 3.22
C ALA A 148 -15.81 -6.68 4.02
N ILE A 149 -15.63 -7.67 4.88
CA ILE A 149 -14.31 -8.07 5.38
C ILE A 149 -13.84 -9.22 4.51
N PHE A 150 -12.65 -9.08 3.92
CA PHE A 150 -12.07 -10.13 3.08
C PHE A 150 -10.86 -10.78 3.74
N LYS A 151 -10.57 -11.98 3.29
CA LYS A 151 -9.37 -12.73 3.62
C LYS A 151 -8.68 -13.19 2.33
N VAL A 152 -7.38 -12.98 2.21
CA VAL A 152 -6.54 -13.50 1.13
C VAL A 152 -5.38 -14.28 1.74
N THR A 153 -5.17 -15.51 1.26
CA THR A 153 -4.04 -16.35 1.65
C THR A 153 -2.93 -16.22 0.61
N PRO A 154 -1.80 -15.49 0.89
CA PRO A 154 -0.67 -15.42 -0.02
C PRO A 154 -0.04 -16.82 -0.20
N ARG A 155 0.15 -17.24 -1.42
CA ARG A 155 0.85 -18.49 -1.77
C ARG A 155 2.16 -18.21 -2.48
#